data_9b73872bed8925f9800e7b1ce892a19c
#
_entry.id   9b73872bed8925f9800e7b1ce892a19c
#
_cell.length_a   1.000
_cell.length_b   1.000
_cell.length_c   1.000
_cell.angle_alpha   90.00
_cell.angle_beta   90.00
_cell.angle_gamma   90.00
#
_symmetry.space_group_name_H-M   'P 1'
#
loop_
_entity.id
_entity.type
_entity.pdbx_description
1 polymer ?
#
loop_
_entity_poly.entity_id
_entity_poly.type
_entity_poly.pdbx_seq_one_letter_code
_entity_poly.pdbx_strand_id
1 'polypeptide(L)' 'MAETKPKHKIRIIRNAARCNHCSDVIESAYRHDFNTCSCGRVSVDGGHDYLRRCYASPDDYTDLSETEYLPLEEERK' A
#
# COMPACT_ATOMS: atom_id res chain seq x y z
N MET A 1 -0.53 -29.27 -12.03
CA MET A 1 -0.25 -28.47 -11.79
C MET A 1 -0.01 -27.93 -10.86
N ALA A 2 0.61 -27.93 -10.75
CA ALA A 2 0.91 -27.34 -9.66
C ALA A 2 0.58 -26.03 -9.64
N GLU A 3 -0.06 -25.64 -8.87
CA GLU A 3 -0.28 -24.41 -8.83
C GLU A 3 0.81 -23.72 -8.30
N THR A 4 0.99 -22.53 -8.61
CA THR A 4 2.01 -21.77 -8.16
C THR A 4 1.52 -21.02 -7.01
N LYS A 5 1.93 -21.36 -5.88
CA LYS A 5 1.59 -20.62 -4.71
C LYS A 5 2.72 -19.73 -4.35
N PRO A 6 2.43 -18.52 -3.89
CA PRO A 6 3.52 -17.67 -3.43
C PRO A 6 4.19 -18.29 -2.23
N LYS A 7 5.48 -18.13 -2.15
CA LYS A 7 6.23 -18.62 -1.03
C LYS A 7 6.09 -17.75 0.18
N HIS A 8 5.59 -16.55 0.00
CA HIS A 8 5.50 -15.58 1.08
C HIS A 8 4.17 -14.89 1.04
N LYS A 9 3.75 -14.46 2.19
CA LYS A 9 2.58 -13.64 2.33
C LYS A 9 3.05 -12.24 2.66
N ILE A 10 2.43 -11.25 2.06
CA ILE A 10 2.80 -9.86 2.30
C ILE A 10 1.90 -9.29 3.36
N ARG A 11 2.49 -8.67 4.36
CA ARG A 11 1.75 -7.98 5.39
C ARG A 11 2.05 -6.51 5.27
N ILE A 12 1.02 -5.69 5.19
CA ILE A 12 1.17 -4.25 5.08
C ILE A 12 1.26 -3.68 6.48
N ILE A 13 2.42 -3.11 6.81
CA ILE A 13 2.63 -2.47 8.10
C ILE A 13 2.06 -1.06 8.06
N ARG A 14 2.29 -0.36 6.95
CA ARG A 14 1.84 0.99 6.80
C ARG A 14 1.50 1.24 5.34
N ASN A 15 0.35 1.85 5.09
CA ASN A 15 -0.11 2.18 3.75
C ASN A 15 -0.12 3.69 3.65
N ALA A 16 0.92 4.27 3.06
CA ALA A 16 1.10 5.71 3.04
C ALA A 16 1.80 6.16 1.78
N ALA A 17 1.61 7.42 1.44
CA ALA A 17 2.28 8.03 0.29
C ALA A 17 2.40 9.52 0.54
N ARG A 18 3.39 10.14 -0.11
CA ARG A 18 3.54 11.58 -0.09
C ARG A 18 3.24 12.12 -1.47
N CYS A 19 2.39 13.13 -1.53
CA CYS A 19 2.15 13.82 -2.78
C CYS A 19 3.36 14.69 -3.10
N ASN A 20 3.90 14.55 -4.30
CA ASN A 20 5.08 15.31 -4.69
C ASN A 20 4.75 16.74 -5.11
N HIS A 21 3.47 17.06 -5.21
CA HIS A 21 3.03 18.40 -5.59
C HIS A 21 2.74 19.28 -4.39
N CYS A 22 2.05 18.74 -3.39
CA CYS A 22 1.71 19.52 -2.20
C CYS A 22 2.46 19.08 -0.95
N SER A 23 3.23 18.00 -1.06
CA SER A 23 4.05 17.47 0.04
C SER A 23 3.25 16.88 1.20
N ASP A 24 1.95 16.71 1.03
CA ASP A 24 1.15 16.06 2.05
C ASP A 24 1.52 14.59 2.16
N VAL A 25 1.60 14.11 3.37
CA VAL A 25 1.74 12.68 3.64
C VAL A 25 0.36 12.17 4.03
N ILE A 26 -0.15 11.21 3.27
CA ILE A 26 -1.48 10.65 3.51
C ILE A 26 -1.34 9.16 3.80
N GLU A 27 -2.23 8.67 4.63
CA GLU A 27 -2.15 7.30 5.08
C GLU A 27 -3.54 6.67 5.09
N SER A 28 -3.62 5.40 4.73
CA SER A 28 -4.85 4.63 4.81
C SER A 28 -4.68 3.66 5.98
N ALA A 29 -5.46 3.85 7.02
CA ALA A 29 -5.29 3.10 8.25
C ALA A 29 -6.13 1.83 8.30
N TYR A 30 -7.23 1.78 7.54
CA TYR A 30 -8.07 0.59 7.51
C TYR A 30 -8.64 0.42 6.10
N ARG A 31 -9.28 -0.70 5.87
CA ARG A 31 -9.59 -1.18 4.51
C ARG A 31 -10.29 -0.16 3.62
N HIS A 32 -11.24 0.56 4.14
CA HIS A 32 -12.00 1.52 3.33
C HIS A 32 -11.64 2.96 3.64
N ASP A 33 -10.45 3.17 4.18
CA ASP A 33 -9.99 4.50 4.55
C ASP A 33 -9.37 5.16 3.31
N PHE A 34 -10.18 5.87 2.56
CA PHE A 34 -9.77 6.52 1.33
C PHE A 34 -9.40 7.96 1.65
N ASN A 35 -8.13 8.30 1.51
CA ASN A 35 -7.63 9.62 1.87
C ASN A 35 -6.94 10.28 0.68
N THR A 36 -7.20 11.57 0.51
CA THR A 36 -6.67 12.34 -0.59
C THR A 36 -5.83 13.49 -0.05
N CYS A 37 -4.74 13.80 -0.74
CA CYS A 37 -3.87 14.89 -0.33
C CYS A 37 -4.55 16.24 -0.52
N SER A 38 -3.95 17.28 0.03
CA SER A 38 -4.54 18.63 0.01
C SER A 38 -4.80 19.16 -1.38
N CYS A 39 -3.93 18.86 -2.33
CA CYS A 39 -4.11 19.36 -3.69
C CYS A 39 -5.00 18.47 -4.54
N GLY A 40 -5.41 17.31 -4.02
CA GLY A 40 -6.34 16.42 -4.71
C GLY A 40 -5.73 15.51 -5.75
N ARG A 41 -4.41 15.52 -5.95
CA ARG A 41 -3.79 14.75 -7.02
C ARG A 41 -3.52 13.31 -6.68
N VAL A 42 -3.36 13.00 -5.40
CA VAL A 42 -2.97 11.66 -4.97
C VAL A 42 -3.90 11.19 -3.87
N SER A 43 -4.31 9.93 -3.96
CA SER A 43 -5.15 9.31 -2.95
C SER A 43 -4.59 7.95 -2.60
N VAL A 44 -4.81 7.51 -1.37
CA VAL A 44 -4.45 6.18 -0.92
C VAL A 44 -5.67 5.49 -0.35
N ASP A 45 -5.71 4.17 -0.47
CA ASP A 45 -6.84 3.38 -0.03
C ASP A 45 -6.36 1.96 0.26
N GLY A 46 -7.16 1.19 0.96
CA GLY A 46 -6.92 -0.24 1.18
C GLY A 46 -6.40 -0.61 2.55
N GLY A 47 -5.96 0.37 3.35
CA GLY A 47 -5.49 0.09 4.70
C GLY A 47 -4.40 -0.96 4.73
N HIS A 48 -4.59 -1.97 5.57
CA HIS A 48 -3.63 -3.06 5.69
C HIS A 48 -3.97 -4.26 4.81
N ASP A 49 -5.00 -4.13 3.96
CA ASP A 49 -5.41 -5.23 3.11
C ASP A 49 -4.79 -5.16 1.72
N TYR A 50 -4.66 -3.97 1.17
CA TYR A 50 -4.04 -3.79 -0.13
C TYR A 50 -3.58 -2.35 -0.29
N LEU A 51 -2.65 -2.14 -1.22
CA LEU A 51 -2.12 -0.81 -1.49
C LEU A 51 -2.78 -0.30 -2.77
N ARG A 52 -3.66 0.66 -2.63
CA ARG A 52 -4.33 1.26 -3.76
C ARG A 52 -3.97 2.72 -3.85
N ARG A 53 -3.65 3.17 -5.06
CA ARG A 53 -3.25 4.54 -5.31
C ARG A 53 -4.07 5.11 -6.45
N CYS A 54 -4.47 6.37 -6.31
CA CYS A 54 -5.09 7.11 -7.39
C CYS A 54 -4.19 8.28 -7.72
N TYR A 55 -3.82 8.41 -8.98
CA TYR A 55 -2.91 9.47 -9.42
C TYR A 55 -3.00 9.58 -10.95
N ALA A 56 -2.48 10.67 -11.50
CA ALA A 56 -2.45 10.84 -12.95
C ALA A 56 -1.16 10.31 -13.54
N SER A 57 -0.05 10.42 -12.80
CA SER A 57 1.25 9.98 -13.26
C SER A 57 2.00 9.35 -12.09
N PRO A 58 2.83 8.31 -12.32
CA PRO A 58 3.59 7.72 -11.23
C PRO A 58 4.51 8.71 -10.52
N ASP A 59 4.88 9.79 -11.19
CA ASP A 59 5.73 10.80 -10.57
C ASP A 59 4.99 11.70 -9.61
N ASP A 60 3.67 11.56 -9.52
CA ASP A 60 2.88 12.42 -8.65
C ASP A 60 3.08 12.10 -7.17
N TYR A 61 3.56 10.92 -6.85
CA TYR A 61 3.70 10.55 -5.45
C TYR A 61 4.95 9.72 -5.19
N THR A 62 5.33 9.69 -3.93
CA THR A 62 6.40 8.83 -3.43
C THR A 62 5.76 7.85 -2.47
N ASP A 63 5.98 6.56 -2.69
CA ASP A 63 5.39 5.54 -1.85
C ASP A 63 6.14 5.47 -0.52
N LEU A 64 5.42 5.65 0.56
CA LEU A 64 5.98 5.56 1.91
C LEU A 64 5.47 4.34 2.64
N SER A 65 4.83 3.42 1.94
CA SER A 65 4.28 2.22 2.56
C SER A 65 5.40 1.31 3.06
N GLU A 66 5.09 0.60 4.13
CA GLU A 66 6.01 -0.37 4.70
C GLU A 66 5.33 -1.72 4.69
N THR A 67 6.04 -2.71 4.18
CA THR A 67 5.50 -4.06 4.10
C THR A 67 6.56 -5.04 4.58
N GLU A 68 6.11 -6.23 4.96
CA GLU A 68 7.05 -7.29 5.28
C GLU A 68 6.57 -8.58 4.65
N TYR A 69 7.50 -9.47 4.35
CA TYR A 69 7.18 -10.77 3.82
C TYR A 69 7.16 -11.76 4.96
N LEU A 70 6.09 -12.57 5.01
CA LEU A 70 5.97 -13.61 6.02
C LEU A 70 6.06 -14.94 5.31
N PRO A 71 6.82 -15.93 5.85
CA PRO A 71 6.84 -17.25 5.23
C PRO A 71 5.48 -17.90 5.37
N LEU A 72 5.11 -18.64 4.35
CA LEU A 72 3.89 -19.42 4.44
C LEU A 72 4.20 -20.69 5.15
N GLU A 73 3.78 -21.32 5.85
CA GLU A 73 3.98 -22.43 6.44
C GLU A 73 4.57 -23.07 6.84
N GLU A 74 4.93 -22.90 7.14
CA GLU A 74 5.49 -23.28 7.43
C GLU A 74 5.42 -23.87 8.14
N GLU A 75 5.17 -23.96 8.16
CA GLU A 75 5.20 -24.30 8.60
C GLU A 75 5.22 -25.23 9.11
N ARG A 76 5.04 -25.60 9.07
CA ARG A 76 5.15 -26.36 9.38
C ARG A 76 5.50 -27.17 9.62
N LYS A 77 5.64 -27.28 9.72
CA LYS A 77 5.97 -27.90 9.84
C LYS A 77 5.89 -28.38 10.27
#